data_604f89fca7748f16f6f0dea9cf5712b9
#
_entry.id   604f89fca7748f16f6f0dea9cf5712b9
#
_cell.length_a   1.000
_cell.length_b   1.000
_cell.length_c   1.000
_cell.angle_alpha   90.00
_cell.angle_beta   90.00
_cell.angle_gamma   90.00
#
_symmetry.space_group_name_H-M   'P 1'
#
loop_
_entity.id
_entity.type
_entity.pdbx_description
1 polymer ?
#
loop_
_entity_poly.entity_id
_entity_poly.type
_entity_poly.pdbx_seq_one_letter_code
_entity_poly.pdbx_strand_id
1 'polypeptide(L)'
;KLFEDEITSFPMFPIAEIFEEVSNKSGFNSQEAKRILLTFLFELVLEQRPEELVWIYYFCVLRTDVHWQQINNGIGEEILLKAVANATGRNTSSIRNEYKEKGCLGLILQDSKSQQNTLVSFIVKSNNIQENKNEAITLGWIFENIKQLGQITGDKSQNIKESILVKIFRSCSAIESKYICNFFSGNFKIGVGERIFQISLVRAFASYWIRHGHDSGINSNNEEDIFNHWEFNIQKLLTRFPDAGTVISTLLKTYSLPKTLLICDLEPGIPCKPMLAKPTKSLDQVFDRLEGLSFTCEFKYDGLRGQIHYSRKDKFLN
;
A
#
# COMPACT_ATOMS: atom_id res chain seq x y z
N LYS A 1 -25.63 19.83 -1.40
CA LYS A 1 -26.27 19.82 -0.05
C LYS A 1 -26.59 18.38 0.34
N LEU A 2 -25.62 17.50 0.48
CA LEU A 2 -25.74 16.12 0.99
C LEU A 2 -24.36 15.57 1.30
N PHE A 3 -23.49 16.26 2.07
CA PHE A 3 -22.24 15.75 2.65
C PHE A 3 -21.66 16.84 3.57
N GLU A 4 -22.41 17.17 4.64
CA GLU A 4 -21.90 17.90 5.81
C GLU A 4 -22.10 17.08 7.08
N ASP A 5 -21.98 15.76 6.99
CA ASP A 5 -21.77 14.92 8.16
C ASP A 5 -20.26 14.69 8.28
N GLU A 6 -19.72 14.79 9.48
CA GLU A 6 -18.32 14.55 9.83
C GLU A 6 -17.84 13.26 9.15
N ILE A 7 -17.07 13.39 8.05
CA ILE A 7 -16.48 12.26 7.33
C ILE A 7 -15.38 11.71 8.25
N THR A 8 -15.76 10.84 9.15
CA THR A 8 -14.81 10.04 9.92
C THR A 8 -14.18 9.01 8.99
N SER A 9 -13.02 9.33 8.43
CA SER A 9 -12.22 8.43 7.59
C SER A 9 -11.81 7.18 8.37
N PHE A 10 -11.45 6.09 7.66
CA PHE A 10 -11.07 4.81 8.27
C PHE A 10 -9.90 4.99 9.23
N PRO A 11 -9.98 4.49 10.47
CA PRO A 11 -8.95 4.69 11.48
C PRO A 11 -7.67 3.92 11.12
N MET A 12 -6.52 4.53 11.41
CA MET A 12 -5.21 3.92 11.14
C MET A 12 -4.88 2.75 12.08
N PHE A 13 -5.42 2.77 13.29
CA PHE A 13 -5.10 1.79 14.33
C PHE A 13 -5.37 0.33 13.92
N PRO A 14 -6.56 -0.05 13.36
CA PRO A 14 -6.80 -1.41 12.88
C PRO A 14 -5.84 -1.86 11.79
N ILE A 15 -5.42 -0.95 10.90
CA ILE A 15 -4.43 -1.26 9.86
C ILE A 15 -3.09 -1.62 10.50
N ALA A 16 -2.67 -0.81 11.49
CA ALA A 16 -1.42 -1.01 12.19
C ALA A 16 -1.42 -2.32 13.01
N GLU A 17 -2.54 -2.66 13.68
CA GLU A 17 -2.68 -3.93 14.41
C GLU A 17 -2.59 -5.14 13.47
N ILE A 18 -3.30 -5.11 12.34
CA ILE A 18 -3.24 -6.21 11.36
C ILE A 18 -1.82 -6.34 10.80
N PHE A 19 -1.13 -5.25 10.53
CA PHE A 19 0.26 -5.29 10.07
C PHE A 19 1.21 -5.87 11.13
N GLU A 20 0.96 -5.60 12.41
CA GLU A 20 1.71 -6.21 13.51
C GLU A 20 1.49 -7.72 13.57
N GLU A 21 0.23 -8.15 13.48
CA GLU A 21 -0.11 -9.57 13.42
C GLU A 21 0.51 -10.27 12.18
N VAL A 22 0.49 -9.62 11.01
CA VAL A 22 1.15 -10.10 9.79
C VAL A 22 2.66 -10.21 10.00
N SER A 23 3.28 -9.23 10.65
CA SER A 23 4.71 -9.23 10.97
C SER A 23 5.12 -10.41 11.85
N ASN A 24 4.25 -10.79 12.80
CA ASN A 24 4.50 -11.86 13.76
C ASN A 24 4.32 -13.28 13.18
N LYS A 25 3.70 -13.43 11.99
CA LYS A 25 3.55 -14.75 11.35
C LYS A 25 4.88 -15.22 10.76
N SER A 26 5.38 -16.35 11.24
CA SER A 26 6.61 -17.00 10.80
C SER A 26 6.41 -18.51 10.62
N GLY A 27 7.36 -19.18 9.97
CA GLY A 27 7.33 -20.62 9.78
C GLY A 27 6.51 -21.10 8.58
N PHE A 28 6.23 -22.42 8.58
CA PHE A 28 5.49 -23.08 7.51
C PHE A 28 4.06 -22.51 7.41
N ASN A 29 3.57 -22.26 6.21
CA ASN A 29 2.27 -21.60 5.93
C ASN A 29 2.16 -20.12 6.38
N SER A 30 3.28 -19.46 6.76
CA SER A 30 3.22 -18.06 7.17
C SER A 30 2.65 -17.13 6.09
N GLN A 31 2.95 -17.37 4.82
CA GLN A 31 2.45 -16.55 3.70
C GLN A 31 0.93 -16.67 3.56
N GLU A 32 0.38 -17.87 3.75
CA GLU A 32 -1.07 -18.09 3.73
C GLU A 32 -1.75 -17.39 4.91
N ALA A 33 -1.21 -17.51 6.11
CA ALA A 33 -1.73 -16.80 7.29
C ALA A 33 -1.69 -15.27 7.10
N LYS A 34 -0.62 -14.74 6.52
CA LYS A 34 -0.50 -13.31 6.18
C LYS A 34 -1.55 -12.90 5.16
N ARG A 35 -1.76 -13.70 4.12
CA ARG A 35 -2.78 -13.45 3.10
C ARG A 35 -4.18 -13.39 3.70
N ILE A 36 -4.53 -14.31 4.60
CA ILE A 36 -5.83 -14.33 5.28
C ILE A 36 -6.03 -13.05 6.10
N LEU A 37 -5.04 -12.63 6.90
CA LEU A 37 -5.13 -11.40 7.69
C LEU A 37 -5.31 -10.15 6.81
N LEU A 38 -4.60 -10.07 5.70
CA LEU A 38 -4.73 -8.96 4.76
C LEU A 38 -6.05 -9.00 3.98
N THR A 39 -6.57 -10.19 3.66
CA THR A 39 -7.91 -10.35 3.09
C THR A 39 -8.95 -9.82 4.06
N PHE A 40 -8.86 -10.18 5.33
CA PHE A 40 -9.75 -9.67 6.39
C PHE A 40 -9.70 -8.13 6.50
N LEU A 41 -8.50 -7.52 6.40
CA LEU A 41 -8.38 -6.06 6.39
C LEU A 41 -9.20 -5.44 5.25
N PHE A 42 -9.04 -5.94 4.03
CA PHE A 42 -9.78 -5.39 2.88
C PHE A 42 -11.28 -5.67 2.96
N GLU A 43 -11.70 -6.82 3.49
CA GLU A 43 -13.12 -7.11 3.75
C GLU A 43 -13.72 -6.13 4.76
N LEU A 44 -13.00 -5.85 5.85
CA LEU A 44 -13.43 -4.89 6.86
C LEU A 44 -13.67 -3.49 6.25
N VAL A 45 -12.77 -3.08 5.35
CA VAL A 45 -12.90 -1.81 4.64
C VAL A 45 -14.07 -1.82 3.66
N LEU A 46 -14.24 -2.91 2.91
CA LEU A 46 -15.37 -3.07 1.98
C LEU A 46 -16.72 -2.97 2.69
N GLU A 47 -16.83 -3.50 3.90
CA GLU A 47 -18.06 -3.46 4.70
C GLU A 47 -18.31 -2.09 5.35
N GLN A 48 -17.27 -1.39 5.77
CA GLN A 48 -17.42 -0.16 6.56
C GLN A 48 -17.24 1.12 5.75
N ARG A 49 -16.24 1.16 4.85
CA ARG A 49 -15.82 2.35 4.11
C ARG A 49 -15.26 2.00 2.72
N PRO A 50 -16.09 1.43 1.82
CA PRO A 50 -15.63 1.00 0.50
C PRO A 50 -14.99 2.13 -0.32
N GLU A 51 -15.41 3.37 -0.12
CA GLU A 51 -14.86 4.55 -0.78
C GLU A 51 -13.39 4.81 -0.48
N GLU A 52 -12.89 4.34 0.66
CA GLU A 52 -11.49 4.51 1.05
C GLU A 52 -10.57 3.34 0.64
N LEU A 53 -11.12 2.30 0.04
CA LEU A 53 -10.38 1.09 -0.32
C LEU A 53 -9.17 1.40 -1.23
N VAL A 54 -9.29 2.37 -2.13
CA VAL A 54 -8.19 2.82 -3.01
C VAL A 54 -7.02 3.34 -2.18
N TRP A 55 -7.30 4.18 -1.18
CA TRP A 55 -6.27 4.77 -0.31
C TRP A 55 -5.60 3.72 0.56
N ILE A 56 -6.37 2.81 1.13
CA ILE A 56 -5.84 1.69 1.93
C ILE A 56 -4.98 0.79 1.07
N TYR A 57 -5.41 0.46 -0.15
CA TYR A 57 -4.59 -0.31 -1.06
C TYR A 57 -3.28 0.40 -1.40
N TYR A 58 -3.32 1.70 -1.75
CA TYR A 58 -2.12 2.46 -2.03
C TYR A 58 -1.18 2.54 -0.82
N PHE A 59 -1.72 2.72 0.38
CA PHE A 59 -0.93 2.63 1.61
C PHE A 59 -0.23 1.27 1.71
N CYS A 60 -0.96 0.17 1.55
CA CYS A 60 -0.42 -1.20 1.62
C CYS A 60 0.72 -1.46 0.62
N VAL A 61 0.65 -0.89 -0.57
CA VAL A 61 1.69 -1.06 -1.61
C VAL A 61 2.73 0.06 -1.62
N LEU A 62 2.79 0.88 -0.57
CA LEU A 62 3.76 1.97 -0.38
C LEU A 62 3.69 3.03 -1.50
N ARG A 63 2.49 3.35 -1.94
CA ARG A 63 2.25 4.35 -2.99
C ARG A 63 1.37 5.48 -2.49
N THR A 64 1.48 6.60 -3.14
CA THR A 64 0.64 7.77 -2.88
C THR A 64 -0.34 8.03 -4.01
N ASP A 65 -0.11 7.42 -5.16
CA ASP A 65 -0.90 7.58 -6.38
C ASP A 65 -0.62 6.42 -7.35
N VAL A 66 -1.16 6.49 -8.57
CA VAL A 66 -0.90 5.52 -9.64
C VAL A 66 0.59 5.36 -9.93
N HIS A 67 0.99 4.18 -10.37
CA HIS A 67 2.39 3.77 -10.49
C HIS A 67 3.27 4.77 -11.29
N TRP A 68 2.73 5.41 -12.32
CA TRP A 68 3.47 6.33 -13.20
C TRP A 68 3.38 7.80 -12.81
N GLN A 69 2.57 8.13 -11.79
CA GLN A 69 2.39 9.49 -11.27
C GLN A 69 2.83 9.60 -9.81
N GLN A 70 3.79 8.77 -9.38
CA GLN A 70 4.25 8.81 -7.99
C GLN A 70 4.64 10.21 -7.58
N ILE A 71 3.97 10.72 -6.56
CA ILE A 71 4.35 11.97 -5.90
C ILE A 71 5.68 11.72 -5.19
N ASN A 72 6.75 12.29 -5.71
CA ASN A 72 8.03 12.27 -5.02
C ASN A 72 7.95 13.22 -3.81
N ASN A 73 7.67 12.66 -2.63
CA ASN A 73 7.57 13.46 -1.40
C ASN A 73 8.92 14.11 -1.01
N GLY A 74 10.03 13.71 -1.64
CA GLY A 74 11.36 14.22 -1.35
C GLY A 74 11.79 14.03 0.11
N ILE A 75 11.27 12.96 0.74
CA ILE A 75 11.62 12.57 2.11
C ILE A 75 12.72 11.52 2.01
N GLY A 76 13.94 11.93 2.32
CA GLY A 76 15.08 11.04 2.44
C GLY A 76 15.27 10.53 3.87
N GLU A 77 16.13 9.53 4.01
CA GLU A 77 16.46 8.90 5.30
C GLU A 77 16.89 9.92 6.37
N GLU A 78 17.66 10.94 5.98
CA GLU A 78 18.15 11.97 6.89
C GLU A 78 17.01 12.81 7.51
N ILE A 79 15.99 13.14 6.70
CA ILE A 79 14.80 13.88 7.19
C ILE A 79 14.00 12.98 8.15
N LEU A 80 13.86 11.70 7.85
CA LEU A 80 13.17 10.76 8.72
C LEU A 80 13.91 10.57 10.05
N LEU A 81 15.24 10.42 10.03
CA LEU A 81 16.07 10.32 11.24
C LEU A 81 15.87 11.54 12.15
N LYS A 82 15.92 12.74 11.59
CA LYS A 82 15.69 13.99 12.34
C LYS A 82 14.26 14.06 12.88
N ALA A 83 13.27 13.72 12.06
CA ALA A 83 11.87 13.72 12.49
C ALA A 83 11.61 12.73 13.64
N VAL A 84 12.18 11.52 13.59
CA VAL A 84 12.09 10.53 14.67
C VAL A 84 12.78 11.06 15.94
N ALA A 85 13.98 11.62 15.83
CA ALA A 85 14.71 12.21 16.95
C ALA A 85 13.90 13.33 17.63
N ASN A 86 13.37 14.27 16.83
CA ASN A 86 12.59 15.41 17.35
C ASN A 86 11.22 14.99 17.88
N ALA A 87 10.57 13.97 17.30
CA ALA A 87 9.30 13.45 17.80
C ALA A 87 9.45 12.79 19.16
N THR A 88 10.58 12.10 19.38
CA THR A 88 10.88 11.35 20.62
C THR A 88 11.68 12.13 21.64
N GLY A 89 12.17 13.35 21.31
CA GLY A 89 13.05 14.14 22.17
C GLY A 89 14.44 13.53 22.38
N ARG A 90 14.85 12.59 21.49
CA ARG A 90 16.15 11.92 21.54
C ARG A 90 17.18 12.59 20.63
N ASN A 91 18.45 12.35 20.90
CA ASN A 91 19.51 12.87 20.05
C ASN A 91 19.58 12.09 18.72
N THR A 92 19.73 12.81 17.60
CA THR A 92 19.82 12.23 16.25
C THR A 92 20.96 11.22 16.11
N SER A 93 22.11 11.44 16.77
CA SER A 93 23.24 10.49 16.76
C SER A 93 22.88 9.18 17.45
N SER A 94 22.13 9.21 18.54
CA SER A 94 21.63 8.01 19.23
C SER A 94 20.67 7.22 18.36
N ILE A 95 19.70 7.90 17.73
CA ILE A 95 18.76 7.25 16.78
C ILE A 95 19.52 6.63 15.59
N ARG A 96 20.52 7.34 15.04
CA ARG A 96 21.33 6.85 13.93
C ARG A 96 22.13 5.57 14.30
N ASN A 97 22.69 5.50 15.48
CA ASN A 97 23.41 4.31 15.94
C ASN A 97 22.46 3.12 16.12
N GLU A 98 21.32 3.34 16.77
CA GLU A 98 20.30 2.30 16.94
C GLU A 98 19.71 1.84 15.60
N TYR A 99 19.57 2.75 14.62
CA TYR A 99 19.12 2.39 13.27
C TYR A 99 20.13 1.50 12.53
N LYS A 100 21.43 1.73 12.72
CA LYS A 100 22.46 0.83 12.16
C LYS A 100 22.36 -0.60 12.71
N GLU A 101 21.95 -0.74 13.97
CA GLU A 101 21.79 -2.03 14.62
C GLU A 101 20.46 -2.71 14.26
N LYS A 102 19.35 -1.98 14.38
CA LYS A 102 17.98 -2.53 14.20
C LYS A 102 17.50 -2.53 12.76
N GLY A 103 18.03 -1.66 11.89
CA GLY A 103 17.64 -1.53 10.49
C GLY A 103 16.20 -1.07 10.24
N CYS A 104 15.51 -0.53 11.25
CA CYS A 104 14.10 -0.12 11.16
C CYS A 104 13.80 1.10 12.02
N LEU A 105 13.60 2.27 11.38
CA LEU A 105 13.26 3.51 12.08
C LEU A 105 11.89 3.48 12.76
N GLY A 106 10.92 2.83 12.13
CA GLY A 106 9.59 2.69 12.70
C GLY A 106 9.58 1.91 14.01
N LEU A 107 10.41 0.87 14.13
CA LEU A 107 10.55 0.11 15.38
C LEU A 107 11.17 0.98 16.49
N ILE A 108 12.19 1.76 16.17
CA ILE A 108 12.83 2.68 17.13
C ILE A 108 11.82 3.73 17.62
N LEU A 109 11.00 4.25 16.71
CA LEU A 109 9.96 5.21 17.05
C LEU A 109 8.89 4.56 17.97
N GLN A 110 8.44 3.35 17.65
CA GLN A 110 7.49 2.58 18.47
C GLN A 110 8.04 2.36 19.89
N ASP A 111 9.27 1.83 20.01
CA ASP A 111 9.91 1.55 21.29
C ASP A 111 10.05 2.82 22.16
N SER A 112 10.51 3.91 21.55
CA SER A 112 10.69 5.19 22.25
C SER A 112 9.37 5.76 22.76
N LYS A 113 8.29 5.68 21.96
CA LYS A 113 6.95 6.13 22.38
C LYS A 113 6.34 5.23 23.44
N SER A 114 6.53 3.93 23.37
CA SER A 114 6.05 2.99 24.40
C SER A 114 6.69 3.26 25.75
N GLN A 115 7.98 3.59 25.77
CA GLN A 115 8.67 3.98 27.00
C GLN A 115 8.16 5.33 27.57
N GLN A 116 7.90 6.31 26.71
CA GLN A 116 7.33 7.60 27.12
C GLN A 116 5.91 7.43 27.69
N ASN A 117 5.05 6.65 27.04
CA ASN A 117 3.70 6.38 27.52
C ASN A 117 3.69 5.68 28.89
N THR A 118 4.65 4.80 29.14
CA THR A 118 4.81 4.16 30.46
C THR A 118 5.12 5.20 31.52
N LEU A 119 6.04 6.13 31.27
CA LEU A 119 6.36 7.21 32.20
C LEU A 119 5.18 8.16 32.43
N VAL A 120 4.48 8.56 31.37
CA VAL A 120 3.29 9.42 31.46
C VAL A 120 2.19 8.71 32.26
N SER A 121 1.92 7.43 32.03
CA SER A 121 0.92 6.68 32.76
C SER A 121 1.24 6.57 34.26
N PHE A 122 2.51 6.50 34.65
CA PHE A 122 2.92 6.57 36.04
C PHE A 122 2.63 7.95 36.65
N ILE A 123 2.93 9.04 35.93
CA ILE A 123 2.69 10.42 36.40
C ILE A 123 1.19 10.71 36.48
N VAL A 124 0.41 10.30 35.47
CA VAL A 124 -1.07 10.48 35.43
C VAL A 124 -1.74 9.75 36.58
N LYS A 125 -1.37 8.48 36.82
CA LYS A 125 -1.90 7.70 37.96
C LYS A 125 -1.54 8.31 39.33
N SER A 126 -0.35 8.92 39.44
CA SER A 126 0.07 9.56 40.68
C SER A 126 -0.63 10.91 40.92
N ASN A 127 -1.10 11.61 39.89
CA ASN A 127 -1.64 12.96 39.98
C ASN A 127 -3.14 13.08 39.67
N ASN A 128 -3.89 11.98 39.43
CA ASN A 128 -5.31 11.96 39.07
C ASN A 128 -5.68 12.91 37.92
N ILE A 129 -4.81 13.05 36.91
CA ILE A 129 -5.01 13.88 35.74
C ILE A 129 -5.86 13.06 34.75
N GLN A 130 -6.95 13.65 34.23
CA GLN A 130 -7.73 13.03 33.15
C GLN A 130 -6.91 13.00 31.86
N GLU A 131 -6.78 11.81 31.25
CA GLU A 131 -6.20 11.65 29.92
C GLU A 131 -7.12 12.34 28.90
N ASN A 132 -6.61 13.33 28.18
CA ASN A 132 -7.27 13.82 26.96
C ASN A 132 -7.27 12.66 25.94
N LYS A 133 -8.46 12.18 25.59
CA LYS A 133 -8.64 11.26 24.45
C LYS A 133 -8.21 12.00 23.19
N ASN A 134 -7.03 11.66 22.68
CA ASN A 134 -6.66 12.10 21.34
C ASN A 134 -7.68 11.53 20.33
N GLU A 135 -8.14 12.36 19.42
CA GLU A 135 -8.97 11.93 18.31
C GLU A 135 -8.24 10.82 17.54
N ALA A 136 -8.99 9.80 17.08
CA ALA A 136 -8.41 8.69 16.34
C ALA A 136 -7.78 9.20 15.04
N ILE A 137 -6.52 8.83 14.82
CA ILE A 137 -5.83 9.16 13.57
C ILE A 137 -6.44 8.34 12.45
N THR A 138 -6.81 9.02 11.36
CA THR A 138 -7.44 8.40 10.20
C THR A 138 -6.50 8.35 9.01
N LEU A 139 -6.73 7.41 8.11
CA LEU A 139 -5.95 7.27 6.89
C LEU A 139 -6.09 8.51 5.99
N GLY A 140 -7.29 9.07 5.88
CA GLY A 140 -7.53 10.31 5.13
C GLY A 140 -6.65 11.46 5.61
N TRP A 141 -6.57 11.67 6.93
CA TRP A 141 -5.70 12.69 7.51
C TRP A 141 -4.22 12.44 7.16
N ILE A 142 -3.76 11.17 7.14
CA ILE A 142 -2.39 10.82 6.74
C ILE A 142 -2.16 11.18 5.27
N PHE A 143 -3.07 10.81 4.37
CA PHE A 143 -2.95 11.11 2.94
C PHE A 143 -3.00 12.60 2.63
N GLU A 144 -3.76 13.39 3.35
CA GLU A 144 -3.75 14.86 3.25
C GLU A 144 -2.37 15.43 3.59
N ASN A 145 -1.76 14.96 4.69
CA ASN A 145 -0.41 15.37 5.05
C ASN A 145 0.63 14.91 4.01
N ILE A 146 0.50 13.70 3.45
CA ILE A 146 1.35 13.21 2.35
C ILE A 146 1.23 14.12 1.13
N LYS A 147 0.02 14.52 0.77
CA LYS A 147 -0.23 15.44 -0.35
C LYS A 147 0.42 16.80 -0.11
N GLN A 148 0.31 17.33 1.10
CA GLN A 148 1.02 18.57 1.49
C GLN A 148 2.54 18.41 1.34
N LEU A 149 3.11 17.32 1.82
CA LEU A 149 4.54 17.01 1.69
C LEU A 149 5.03 17.03 0.25
N GLY A 150 4.23 16.51 -0.69
CA GLY A 150 4.55 16.50 -2.11
C GLY A 150 4.54 17.88 -2.78
N GLN A 151 3.79 18.84 -2.23
CA GLN A 151 3.69 20.21 -2.75
C GLN A 151 4.80 21.13 -2.27
N ILE A 152 5.53 20.75 -1.21
CA ILE A 152 6.57 21.59 -0.60
C ILE A 152 7.85 21.49 -1.42
N THR A 153 8.24 22.60 -2.04
CA THR A 153 9.46 22.76 -2.85
C THR A 153 10.21 24.04 -2.46
N GLY A 154 11.46 24.19 -2.91
CA GLY A 154 12.26 25.39 -2.69
C GLY A 154 13.07 25.41 -1.38
N ASP A 155 13.58 26.58 -1.05
CA ASP A 155 14.44 26.78 0.13
C ASP A 155 13.69 26.45 1.42
N LYS A 156 14.39 25.83 2.39
CA LYS A 156 13.86 25.37 3.69
C LYS A 156 12.78 24.27 3.60
N SER A 157 12.51 23.73 2.40
CA SER A 157 11.52 22.63 2.22
C SER A 157 11.78 21.46 3.16
N GLN A 158 13.04 21.10 3.41
CA GLN A 158 13.42 20.01 4.32
C GLN A 158 12.95 20.25 5.76
N ASN A 159 13.11 21.47 6.28
CA ASN A 159 12.70 21.81 7.65
C ASN A 159 11.16 21.78 7.80
N ILE A 160 10.45 22.24 6.76
CA ILE A 160 8.99 22.22 6.75
C ILE A 160 8.50 20.76 6.69
N LYS A 161 9.08 19.94 5.83
CA LYS A 161 8.75 18.50 5.72
C LYS A 161 9.03 17.77 7.04
N GLU A 162 10.17 18.05 7.67
CA GLU A 162 10.52 17.50 8.98
C GLU A 162 9.46 17.88 10.03
N SER A 163 9.04 19.15 10.10
CA SER A 163 8.04 19.59 11.08
C SER A 163 6.68 18.91 10.90
N ILE A 164 6.25 18.66 9.65
CA ILE A 164 5.02 17.91 9.36
C ILE A 164 5.15 16.45 9.81
N LEU A 165 6.29 15.80 9.54
CA LEU A 165 6.53 14.43 9.99
C LEU A 165 6.56 14.34 11.52
N VAL A 166 7.19 15.29 12.20
CA VAL A 166 7.18 15.36 13.67
C VAL A 166 5.75 15.49 14.21
N LYS A 167 4.92 16.33 13.58
CA LYS A 167 3.49 16.44 13.92
C LYS A 167 2.78 15.11 13.76
N ILE A 168 2.95 14.44 12.62
CA ILE A 168 2.34 13.12 12.35
C ILE A 168 2.78 12.12 13.43
N PHE A 169 4.09 11.98 13.65
CA PHE A 169 4.61 11.00 14.60
C PHE A 169 4.19 11.26 16.04
N ARG A 170 4.01 12.51 16.45
CA ARG A 170 3.52 12.85 17.79
C ARG A 170 2.03 12.54 17.98
N SER A 171 1.23 12.76 16.93
CA SER A 171 -0.23 12.53 16.98
C SER A 171 -0.61 11.05 17.01
N CYS A 172 0.19 10.16 16.42
CA CYS A 172 -0.08 8.74 16.32
C CYS A 172 0.24 7.96 17.60
N SER A 173 -0.42 6.85 17.84
CA SER A 173 0.00 5.86 18.85
C SER A 173 1.36 5.25 18.51
N ALA A 174 1.94 4.46 19.43
CA ALA A 174 3.24 3.83 19.22
C ALA A 174 3.22 2.88 17.98
N ILE A 175 2.19 2.04 17.86
CA ILE A 175 2.06 1.08 16.77
C ILE A 175 1.76 1.78 15.42
N GLU A 176 0.88 2.76 15.40
CA GLU A 176 0.57 3.54 14.19
C GLU A 176 1.81 4.26 13.67
N SER A 177 2.57 4.90 14.57
CA SER A 177 3.79 5.63 14.21
C SER A 177 4.86 4.73 13.60
N LYS A 178 4.97 3.45 14.02
CA LYS A 178 5.84 2.45 13.39
C LYS A 178 5.53 2.28 11.90
N TYR A 179 4.26 2.01 11.58
CA TYR A 179 3.89 1.69 10.19
C TYR A 179 3.84 2.93 9.30
N ILE A 180 3.49 4.09 9.86
CA ILE A 180 3.57 5.36 9.12
C ILE A 180 5.03 5.74 8.83
N CYS A 181 5.94 5.58 9.79
CA CYS A 181 7.37 5.79 9.57
C CYS A 181 7.92 4.81 8.52
N ASN A 182 7.52 3.55 8.59
CA ASN A 182 7.90 2.51 7.63
C ASN A 182 7.34 2.78 6.22
N PHE A 183 6.16 3.37 6.09
CA PHE A 183 5.61 3.83 4.82
C PHE A 183 6.55 4.86 4.17
N PHE A 184 6.98 5.88 4.91
CA PHE A 184 7.94 6.87 4.40
C PHE A 184 9.34 6.30 4.14
N SER A 185 9.72 5.23 4.85
CA SER A 185 10.98 4.49 4.60
C SER A 185 10.90 3.55 3.39
N GLY A 186 9.73 3.39 2.77
CA GLY A 186 9.51 2.53 1.61
C GLY A 186 9.52 1.03 1.91
N ASN A 187 9.39 0.60 3.17
CA ASN A 187 9.34 -0.82 3.52
C ASN A 187 8.67 -1.06 4.88
N PHE A 188 7.54 -1.76 4.90
CA PHE A 188 6.83 -2.09 6.15
C PHE A 188 7.54 -3.12 7.04
N LYS A 189 8.49 -3.87 6.51
CA LYS A 189 9.20 -4.95 7.24
C LYS A 189 8.28 -6.08 7.75
N ILE A 190 7.17 -6.33 7.07
CA ILE A 190 6.19 -7.38 7.44
C ILE A 190 6.36 -8.67 6.63
N GLY A 191 7.37 -8.74 5.76
CA GLY A 191 7.67 -9.92 4.95
C GLY A 191 6.58 -10.25 3.91
N VAL A 192 5.93 -9.20 3.35
CA VAL A 192 4.89 -9.29 2.32
C VAL A 192 5.24 -8.33 1.18
N GLY A 193 5.15 -8.81 -0.05
CA GLY A 193 5.32 -7.99 -1.25
C GLY A 193 3.98 -7.58 -1.88
N GLU A 194 4.02 -6.67 -2.86
CA GLU A 194 2.84 -6.13 -3.57
C GLU A 194 1.88 -7.21 -4.05
N ARG A 195 2.42 -8.36 -4.54
CA ARG A 195 1.60 -9.46 -5.05
C ARG A 195 0.65 -10.04 -4.00
N ILE A 196 1.07 -10.18 -2.75
CA ILE A 196 0.22 -10.71 -1.69
C ILE A 196 -0.89 -9.72 -1.37
N PHE A 197 -0.61 -8.42 -1.33
CA PHE A 197 -1.65 -7.40 -1.17
C PHE A 197 -2.67 -7.45 -2.31
N GLN A 198 -2.23 -7.62 -3.57
CA GLN A 198 -3.14 -7.77 -4.72
C GLN A 198 -4.03 -8.99 -4.59
N ILE A 199 -3.46 -10.16 -4.27
CA ILE A 199 -4.22 -11.40 -4.07
C ILE A 199 -5.23 -11.22 -2.94
N SER A 200 -4.81 -10.67 -1.80
CA SER A 200 -5.68 -10.43 -0.64
C SER A 200 -6.84 -9.50 -0.96
N LEU A 201 -6.59 -8.42 -1.70
CA LEU A 201 -7.63 -7.50 -2.16
C LEU A 201 -8.65 -8.20 -3.08
N VAL A 202 -8.15 -8.98 -4.05
CA VAL A 202 -9.00 -9.70 -5.00
C VAL A 202 -9.88 -10.73 -4.29
N ARG A 203 -9.32 -11.47 -3.33
CA ARG A 203 -10.08 -12.43 -2.52
C ARG A 203 -11.12 -11.72 -1.64
N ALA A 204 -10.79 -10.59 -1.07
CA ALA A 204 -11.75 -9.78 -0.31
C ALA A 204 -12.95 -9.34 -1.18
N PHE A 205 -12.69 -8.88 -2.39
CA PHE A 205 -13.76 -8.57 -3.34
C PHE A 205 -14.60 -9.82 -3.68
N ALA A 206 -13.97 -10.93 -4.01
CA ALA A 206 -14.68 -12.15 -4.37
C ALA A 206 -15.55 -12.67 -3.20
N SER A 207 -15.00 -12.71 -1.97
CA SER A 207 -15.76 -13.07 -0.76
C SER A 207 -16.93 -12.12 -0.51
N TYR A 208 -16.69 -10.81 -0.64
CA TYR A 208 -17.73 -9.80 -0.47
C TYR A 208 -18.87 -10.00 -1.49
N TRP A 209 -18.52 -10.24 -2.78
CA TRP A 209 -19.50 -10.47 -3.85
C TRP A 209 -20.31 -11.74 -3.62
N ILE A 210 -19.67 -12.84 -3.20
CA ILE A 210 -20.37 -14.09 -2.88
C ILE A 210 -21.41 -13.87 -1.77
N ARG A 211 -20.99 -13.19 -0.68
CA ARG A 211 -21.89 -12.93 0.46
C ARG A 211 -23.07 -12.03 0.12
N HIS A 212 -22.90 -11.09 -0.80
CA HIS A 212 -23.95 -10.13 -1.19
C HIS A 212 -24.72 -10.54 -2.46
N GLY A 213 -24.46 -11.73 -3.02
CA GLY A 213 -25.17 -12.26 -4.17
C GLY A 213 -24.90 -11.51 -5.49
N HIS A 214 -23.74 -10.88 -5.60
CA HIS A 214 -23.32 -10.20 -6.84
C HIS A 214 -22.75 -11.16 -7.87
N ASP A 215 -22.71 -10.72 -9.15
CA ASP A 215 -22.20 -11.51 -10.27
C ASP A 215 -20.68 -11.73 -10.15
N SER A 216 -20.28 -12.95 -9.85
CA SER A 216 -18.86 -13.36 -9.74
C SER A 216 -18.18 -13.56 -11.10
N GLY A 217 -18.95 -13.58 -12.19
CA GLY A 217 -18.46 -13.85 -13.55
C GLY A 217 -18.17 -15.31 -13.85
N ILE A 218 -18.51 -16.23 -12.96
CA ILE A 218 -18.37 -17.69 -13.14
C ILE A 218 -19.48 -18.43 -12.41
N ASN A 219 -20.04 -19.47 -13.06
CA ASN A 219 -20.99 -20.38 -12.46
C ASN A 219 -20.25 -21.51 -11.74
N SER A 220 -19.82 -21.26 -10.51
CA SER A 220 -19.23 -22.27 -9.63
C SER A 220 -19.80 -22.12 -8.23
N ASN A 221 -20.06 -23.25 -7.58
CA ASN A 221 -20.42 -23.31 -6.16
C ASN A 221 -19.20 -23.48 -5.27
N ASN A 222 -18.00 -23.61 -5.84
CA ASN A 222 -16.74 -23.73 -5.12
C ASN A 222 -16.08 -22.35 -5.01
N GLU A 223 -15.94 -21.84 -3.81
CA GLU A 223 -15.32 -20.54 -3.55
C GLU A 223 -13.88 -20.44 -4.07
N GLU A 224 -13.11 -21.53 -3.98
CA GLU A 224 -11.71 -21.52 -4.45
C GLU A 224 -11.63 -21.38 -5.99
N ASP A 225 -12.58 -21.93 -6.75
CA ASP A 225 -12.67 -21.72 -8.19
C ASP A 225 -12.97 -20.25 -8.52
N ILE A 226 -13.86 -19.64 -7.73
CA ILE A 226 -14.19 -18.22 -7.87
C ILE A 226 -12.94 -17.36 -7.55
N PHE A 227 -12.23 -17.66 -6.46
CA PHE A 227 -11.00 -16.94 -6.10
C PHE A 227 -9.94 -17.04 -7.19
N ASN A 228 -9.69 -18.25 -7.70
CA ASN A 228 -8.72 -18.47 -8.77
C ASN A 228 -9.10 -17.73 -10.06
N HIS A 229 -10.39 -17.73 -10.40
CA HIS A 229 -10.91 -16.99 -11.55
C HIS A 229 -10.70 -15.49 -11.40
N TRP A 230 -11.01 -14.93 -10.24
CA TRP A 230 -10.80 -13.51 -9.95
C TRP A 230 -9.32 -13.13 -9.96
N GLU A 231 -8.48 -13.92 -9.28
CA GLU A 231 -7.03 -13.68 -9.24
C GLU A 231 -6.43 -13.66 -10.64
N PHE A 232 -6.76 -14.65 -11.47
CA PHE A 232 -6.27 -14.74 -12.84
C PHE A 232 -6.68 -13.52 -13.67
N ASN A 233 -7.97 -13.17 -13.64
CA ASN A 233 -8.49 -12.07 -14.48
C ASN A 233 -7.99 -10.69 -14.03
N ILE A 234 -7.98 -10.40 -12.72
CA ILE A 234 -7.46 -9.12 -12.21
C ILE A 234 -5.94 -9.01 -12.41
N GLN A 235 -5.18 -10.09 -12.24
CA GLN A 235 -3.75 -10.07 -12.51
C GLN A 235 -3.46 -9.82 -13.99
N LYS A 236 -4.20 -10.45 -14.89
CA LYS A 236 -4.11 -10.21 -16.33
C LYS A 236 -4.49 -8.77 -16.68
N LEU A 237 -5.56 -8.24 -16.06
CA LEU A 237 -5.98 -6.85 -16.22
C LEU A 237 -4.88 -5.89 -15.78
N LEU A 238 -4.35 -6.01 -14.56
CA LEU A 238 -3.31 -5.13 -14.01
C LEU A 238 -1.96 -5.21 -14.74
N THR A 239 -1.77 -6.17 -15.63
CA THR A 239 -0.59 -6.22 -16.51
C THR A 239 -0.74 -5.26 -17.68
N ARG A 240 -1.92 -5.17 -18.27
CA ARG A 240 -2.21 -4.28 -19.42
C ARG A 240 -2.75 -2.91 -19.01
N PHE A 241 -3.41 -2.83 -17.84
CA PHE A 241 -4.01 -1.62 -17.26
C PHE A 241 -3.59 -1.49 -15.80
N PRO A 242 -2.35 -1.07 -15.49
CA PRO A 242 -1.78 -1.09 -14.14
C PRO A 242 -2.27 0.04 -13.22
N ASP A 243 -3.44 0.58 -13.47
CA ASP A 243 -4.13 1.53 -12.59
C ASP A 243 -5.07 0.79 -11.63
N ALA A 244 -4.51 0.35 -10.51
CA ALA A 244 -5.27 -0.35 -9.49
C ALA A 244 -6.38 0.52 -8.87
N GLY A 245 -6.16 1.82 -8.76
CA GLY A 245 -7.16 2.75 -8.23
C GLY A 245 -8.40 2.81 -9.10
N THR A 246 -8.23 2.94 -10.42
CA THR A 246 -9.34 2.90 -11.37
C THR A 246 -10.01 1.53 -11.40
N VAL A 247 -9.25 0.43 -11.34
CA VAL A 247 -9.82 -0.93 -11.27
C VAL A 247 -10.68 -1.11 -10.02
N ILE A 248 -10.18 -0.73 -8.83
CA ILE A 248 -10.92 -0.80 -7.56
C ILE A 248 -12.19 0.06 -7.63
N SER A 249 -12.06 1.30 -8.08
CA SER A 249 -13.21 2.22 -8.21
C SER A 249 -14.26 1.71 -9.19
N THR A 250 -13.83 1.05 -10.27
CA THR A 250 -14.76 0.46 -11.26
C THR A 250 -15.44 -0.77 -10.71
N LEU A 251 -14.74 -1.64 -9.98
CA LEU A 251 -15.33 -2.77 -9.26
C LEU A 251 -16.42 -2.29 -8.30
N LEU A 252 -16.13 -1.29 -7.48
CA LEU A 252 -17.09 -0.72 -6.54
C LEU A 252 -18.32 -0.08 -7.20
N LYS A 253 -18.19 0.44 -8.42
CA LYS A 253 -19.30 1.05 -9.18
C LYS A 253 -20.13 0.03 -9.95
N THR A 254 -19.49 -0.99 -10.52
CA THR A 254 -20.18 -1.94 -11.43
C THR A 254 -20.76 -3.13 -10.69
N TYR A 255 -20.23 -3.46 -9.52
CA TYR A 255 -20.52 -4.68 -8.78
C TYR A 255 -20.43 -5.95 -9.68
N SER A 256 -19.50 -5.94 -10.64
CA SER A 256 -19.34 -7.03 -11.62
C SER A 256 -17.92 -7.10 -12.16
N LEU A 257 -17.27 -8.26 -11.99
CA LEU A 257 -15.96 -8.52 -12.57
C LEU A 257 -15.99 -8.45 -14.11
N PRO A 258 -16.94 -9.10 -14.82
CA PRO A 258 -16.98 -9.03 -16.28
C PRO A 258 -17.12 -7.61 -16.83
N LYS A 259 -17.96 -6.76 -16.21
CA LYS A 259 -18.10 -5.36 -16.61
C LYS A 259 -16.82 -4.57 -16.37
N THR A 260 -16.14 -4.80 -15.26
CA THR A 260 -14.87 -4.14 -14.95
C THR A 260 -13.79 -4.50 -15.99
N LEU A 261 -13.72 -5.78 -16.39
CA LEU A 261 -12.78 -6.23 -17.42
C LEU A 261 -13.04 -5.62 -18.80
N LEU A 262 -14.28 -5.21 -19.09
CA LEU A 262 -14.66 -4.52 -20.33
C LEU A 262 -14.36 -3.00 -20.28
N ILE A 263 -14.51 -2.39 -19.11
CA ILE A 263 -14.32 -0.94 -18.93
C ILE A 263 -12.82 -0.61 -18.80
N CYS A 264 -12.10 -1.37 -17.98
CA CYS A 264 -10.66 -1.18 -17.76
C CYS A 264 -9.90 -1.97 -18.83
N ASP A 265 -9.48 -1.31 -19.89
CA ASP A 265 -8.68 -1.90 -20.96
C ASP A 265 -7.54 -0.98 -21.36
N LEU A 266 -6.76 -1.39 -22.36
CA LEU A 266 -5.66 -0.60 -22.92
C LEU A 266 -6.12 0.81 -23.27
N GLU A 267 -5.49 1.80 -22.66
CA GLU A 267 -5.80 3.20 -22.89
C GLU A 267 -4.50 4.00 -23.13
N PRO A 268 -4.45 4.88 -24.15
CA PRO A 268 -3.33 5.77 -24.35
C PRO A 268 -3.11 6.66 -23.11
N GLY A 269 -1.86 6.76 -22.67
CA GLY A 269 -1.49 7.48 -21.45
C GLY A 269 -1.30 6.56 -20.22
N ILE A 270 -1.84 5.34 -20.25
CA ILE A 270 -1.63 4.34 -19.20
C ILE A 270 -0.57 3.34 -19.68
N PRO A 271 0.64 3.30 -19.08
CA PRO A 271 1.73 2.45 -19.55
C PRO A 271 1.49 0.98 -19.18
N CYS A 272 1.60 0.08 -20.15
CA CYS A 272 1.53 -1.36 -19.90
C CYS A 272 2.76 -1.86 -19.15
N LYS A 273 2.58 -2.81 -18.22
CA LYS A 273 3.71 -3.50 -17.59
C LYS A 273 4.43 -4.40 -18.63
N PRO A 274 5.77 -4.42 -18.62
CA PRO A 274 6.52 -5.31 -19.51
C PRO A 274 6.30 -6.77 -19.11
N MET A 275 6.26 -7.67 -20.10
CA MET A 275 6.37 -9.09 -19.84
C MET A 275 7.77 -9.40 -19.30
N LEU A 276 7.83 -10.10 -18.17
CA LEU A 276 9.08 -10.54 -17.59
C LEU A 276 9.46 -11.91 -18.17
N ALA A 277 10.66 -12.00 -18.74
CA ALA A 277 11.22 -13.26 -19.18
C ALA A 277 11.65 -14.11 -17.99
N LYS A 278 11.54 -15.44 -18.13
CA LYS A 278 12.13 -16.40 -17.18
C LYS A 278 13.55 -16.71 -17.66
N PRO A 279 14.57 -16.48 -16.84
CA PRO A 279 15.93 -16.87 -17.23
C PRO A 279 16.02 -18.39 -17.35
N THR A 280 16.78 -18.87 -18.35
CA THR A 280 17.11 -20.29 -18.54
C THR A 280 18.62 -20.45 -18.49
N LYS A 281 19.08 -21.61 -18.01
CA LYS A 281 20.54 -21.91 -17.88
C LYS A 281 21.09 -22.69 -19.08
N SER A 282 20.21 -23.30 -19.88
CA SER A 282 20.64 -24.10 -21.04
C SER A 282 19.64 -24.00 -22.19
N LEU A 283 20.09 -24.27 -23.40
CA LEU A 283 19.24 -24.36 -24.59
C LEU A 283 18.27 -25.54 -24.51
N ASP A 284 18.70 -26.66 -23.92
CA ASP A 284 17.83 -27.84 -23.76
C ASP A 284 16.57 -27.47 -22.99
N GLN A 285 16.67 -26.68 -21.90
CA GLN A 285 15.50 -26.20 -21.18
C GLN A 285 14.58 -25.30 -22.02
N VAL A 286 15.12 -24.60 -23.00
CA VAL A 286 14.30 -23.80 -23.94
C VAL A 286 13.53 -24.73 -24.86
N PHE A 287 14.23 -25.72 -25.45
CA PHE A 287 13.58 -26.68 -26.36
C PHE A 287 12.53 -27.53 -25.64
N ASP A 288 12.81 -28.01 -24.43
CA ASP A 288 11.84 -28.78 -23.62
C ASP A 288 10.57 -27.96 -23.32
N ARG A 289 10.73 -26.66 -23.01
CA ARG A 289 9.58 -25.77 -22.69
C ARG A 289 8.77 -25.35 -23.91
N LEU A 290 9.39 -25.31 -25.07
CA LEU A 290 8.80 -24.84 -26.32
C LEU A 290 8.55 -25.99 -27.32
N GLU A 291 8.66 -27.23 -26.86
CA GLU A 291 8.44 -28.41 -27.69
C GLU A 291 7.09 -28.34 -28.41
N GLY A 292 7.12 -28.50 -29.73
CA GLY A 292 5.95 -28.40 -30.58
C GLY A 292 5.41 -26.98 -30.84
N LEU A 293 6.06 -25.94 -30.32
CA LEU A 293 5.67 -24.55 -30.52
C LEU A 293 6.64 -23.84 -31.47
N SER A 294 6.09 -22.99 -32.34
CA SER A 294 6.91 -22.03 -33.11
C SER A 294 7.30 -20.88 -32.21
N PHE A 295 8.58 -20.51 -32.21
CA PHE A 295 9.08 -19.38 -31.41
C PHE A 295 10.10 -18.55 -32.19
N THR A 296 10.25 -17.30 -31.79
CA THR A 296 11.21 -16.35 -32.38
C THR A 296 12.42 -16.19 -31.45
N CYS A 297 13.61 -16.18 -32.03
CA CYS A 297 14.83 -15.84 -31.31
C CYS A 297 15.24 -14.42 -31.69
N GLU A 298 15.51 -13.59 -30.70
CA GLU A 298 15.93 -12.20 -30.88
C GLU A 298 17.14 -11.88 -30.01
N PHE A 299 18.01 -10.98 -30.50
CA PHE A 299 19.05 -10.42 -29.66
C PHE A 299 18.45 -9.52 -28.60
N LYS A 300 18.91 -9.69 -27.36
CA LYS A 300 18.54 -8.77 -26.27
C LYS A 300 19.53 -7.60 -26.27
N TYR A 301 19.06 -6.44 -26.73
CA TYR A 301 19.83 -5.20 -26.65
C TYR A 301 19.80 -4.64 -25.23
N ASP A 302 20.93 -4.07 -24.80
CA ASP A 302 21.00 -3.31 -23.56
C ASP A 302 20.52 -1.88 -23.81
N GLY A 303 19.56 -1.41 -22.99
CA GLY A 303 18.99 -0.09 -23.16
C GLY A 303 17.72 0.13 -22.33
N LEU A 304 17.18 1.34 -22.42
CA LEU A 304 15.94 1.71 -21.76
C LEU A 304 14.74 1.40 -22.68
N ARG A 305 13.67 0.85 -22.09
CA ARG A 305 12.41 0.65 -22.78
C ARG A 305 11.63 1.96 -22.77
N GLY A 306 11.15 2.39 -23.93
CA GLY A 306 10.17 3.45 -24.10
C GLY A 306 8.81 2.89 -24.54
N GLN A 307 7.73 3.51 -24.13
CA GLN A 307 6.38 3.29 -24.68
C GLN A 307 5.89 4.60 -25.30
N ILE A 308 5.37 4.52 -26.51
CA ILE A 308 4.80 5.66 -27.21
C ILE A 308 3.29 5.50 -27.19
N HIS A 309 2.59 6.49 -26.64
CA HIS A 309 1.14 6.52 -26.57
C HIS A 309 0.61 7.57 -27.56
N TYR A 310 -0.30 7.16 -28.43
CA TYR A 310 -0.92 8.04 -29.40
C TYR A 310 -2.44 7.90 -29.33
N SER A 311 -3.14 9.04 -29.17
CA SER A 311 -4.60 9.10 -29.22
C SER A 311 -5.04 10.06 -30.34
N ARG A 312 -5.96 9.62 -31.20
CA ARG A 312 -6.55 10.51 -32.23
C ARG A 312 -7.54 11.51 -31.64
N LYS A 313 -8.02 11.27 -30.41
CA LYS A 313 -9.00 12.14 -29.74
C LYS A 313 -8.36 13.36 -29.11
N ASP A 314 -7.11 13.25 -28.68
CA ASP A 314 -6.38 14.33 -28.04
C ASP A 314 -5.53 15.05 -29.09
N LYS A 315 -5.99 16.22 -29.52
CA LYS A 315 -5.25 17.11 -30.47
C LYS A 315 -4.03 17.77 -29.82
N PHE A 316 -3.68 17.42 -28.60
CA PHE A 316 -2.56 18.01 -27.87
C PHE A 316 -1.64 16.91 -27.35
N LEU A 317 -0.58 16.66 -28.12
CA LEU A 317 0.67 16.13 -27.57
C LEU A 317 1.47 17.34 -27.09
N ASN A 318 1.56 17.53 -25.79
CA ASN A 318 2.57 18.38 -25.19
C ASN A 318 3.78 17.54 -24.83
#